data_41502caf65ab55001e48c8385954d12c
#
_entry.id   41502caf65ab55001e48c8385954d12c
#
_cell.length_a   1.000
_cell.length_b   1.000
_cell.length_c   1.000
_cell.angle_alpha   90.00
_cell.angle_beta   90.00
_cell.angle_gamma   90.00
#
_symmetry.space_group_name_H-M   'P 1'
#
loop_
_entity.id
_entity.type
_entity.pdbx_description
1 polymer ?
#
loop_
_entity_poly.entity_id
_entity_poly.type
_entity_poly.pdbx_seq_one_letter_code
_entity_poly.pdbx_strand_id
1 'polypeptide(L)'
;MAAKVTEINCDTFMLTDRLIRVNQFVLSGSEKSLLIDTGYGGEKFLRTVKKLASLPLIVANTHLHPDHSDGNYLFDRVYVGAPDLPENGMPSNILARSVADFYRTHSSLPKALIAKAEKFGIIRTGKEEYLPMPEKFELGGRTVCTLACPGHTPGCTLFLDERDKAVYAGDTINPAFWAFTAQSLTLASYADVWEGLKAELAGFEKIYISHHFKPLDMGYADAFIENLRTLRAADGKPSFIKGGTLEPVYIYKKYNAKYGDMAVWAYPSQVG
;
A
#
# COMPACT_ATOMS: atom_id res chain seq x y z
N MET A 1 -17.22 5.38 6.71
CA MET A 1 -18.15 5.36 5.53
C MET A 1 -18.16 3.94 4.95
N ALA A 2 -19.17 3.55 4.12
CA ALA A 2 -19.14 2.24 3.48
C ALA A 2 -18.15 2.28 2.31
N ALA A 3 -17.24 1.31 2.24
CA ALA A 3 -16.43 1.09 1.04
C ALA A 3 -17.33 0.77 -0.16
N LYS A 4 -16.91 1.17 -1.35
CA LYS A 4 -17.51 0.66 -2.59
C LYS A 4 -16.96 -0.72 -2.84
N VAL A 5 -17.83 -1.71 -3.01
CA VAL A 5 -17.43 -3.07 -3.42
C VAL A 5 -17.53 -3.15 -4.95
N THR A 6 -16.48 -3.64 -5.57
CA THR A 6 -16.42 -3.97 -6.99
C THR A 6 -16.07 -5.44 -7.10
N GLU A 7 -16.92 -6.23 -7.72
CA GLU A 7 -16.65 -7.62 -8.07
C GLU A 7 -15.71 -7.62 -9.29
N ILE A 8 -14.55 -8.24 -9.14
CA ILE A 8 -13.59 -8.45 -10.23
C ILE A 8 -13.93 -9.75 -10.96
N ASN A 9 -14.22 -10.79 -10.18
CA ASN A 9 -14.80 -12.05 -10.62
C ASN A 9 -15.54 -12.69 -9.42
N CYS A 10 -16.06 -13.92 -9.58
CA CYS A 10 -16.93 -14.57 -8.58
C CYS A 10 -16.30 -14.77 -7.19
N ASP A 11 -14.98 -14.73 -7.08
CA ASP A 11 -14.23 -14.97 -5.85
C ASP A 11 -13.11 -13.95 -5.58
N THR A 12 -13.13 -12.82 -6.31
CA THR A 12 -12.20 -11.72 -6.16
C THR A 12 -12.95 -10.38 -6.11
N PHE A 13 -12.78 -9.67 -5.01
CA PHE A 13 -13.47 -8.41 -4.77
C PHE A 13 -12.48 -7.30 -4.41
N MET A 14 -12.72 -6.11 -4.93
CA MET A 14 -12.03 -4.89 -4.56
C MET A 14 -12.97 -4.03 -3.71
N LEU A 15 -12.50 -3.64 -2.53
CA LEU A 15 -13.16 -2.67 -1.66
C LEU A 15 -12.42 -1.34 -1.79
N THR A 16 -13.10 -0.28 -2.18
CA THR A 16 -12.48 1.04 -2.32
C THR A 16 -13.01 1.98 -1.26
N ASP A 17 -12.16 2.56 -0.45
CA ASP A 17 -12.53 3.66 0.44
C ASP A 17 -12.93 4.88 -0.38
N ARG A 18 -14.01 5.57 0.06
CA ARG A 18 -14.57 6.69 -0.71
C ARG A 18 -13.88 8.02 -0.46
N LEU A 19 -13.12 8.13 0.63
CA LEU A 19 -12.49 9.40 1.02
C LEU A 19 -11.15 9.58 0.32
N ILE A 20 -10.26 8.62 0.47
CA ILE A 20 -8.89 8.68 -0.09
C ILE A 20 -8.66 7.67 -1.21
N ARG A 21 -9.70 6.85 -1.51
CA ARG A 21 -9.71 5.90 -2.63
C ARG A 21 -8.68 4.78 -2.53
N VAL A 22 -8.30 4.41 -1.30
CA VAL A 22 -7.43 3.25 -1.10
C VAL A 22 -8.21 1.97 -1.34
N ASN A 23 -7.57 1.01 -2.00
CA ASN A 23 -8.15 -0.27 -2.35
C ASN A 23 -7.69 -1.37 -1.41
N GLN A 24 -8.60 -2.23 -1.00
CA GLN A 24 -8.36 -3.48 -0.32
C GLN A 24 -8.92 -4.62 -1.17
N PHE A 25 -8.36 -5.82 -1.09
CA PHE A 25 -8.79 -6.93 -1.93
C PHE A 25 -9.13 -8.16 -1.10
N VAL A 26 -10.21 -8.83 -1.46
CA VAL A 26 -10.57 -10.17 -0.94
C VAL A 26 -10.42 -11.16 -2.07
N LEU A 27 -9.54 -12.14 -1.88
CA LEU A 27 -9.26 -13.22 -2.81
C LEU A 27 -9.65 -14.54 -2.13
N SER A 28 -10.53 -15.32 -2.72
CA SER A 28 -10.94 -16.61 -2.17
C SER A 28 -10.49 -17.76 -3.04
N GLY A 29 -10.02 -18.82 -2.40
CA GLY A 29 -9.89 -20.15 -2.98
C GLY A 29 -11.04 -21.03 -2.53
N SER A 30 -10.86 -22.36 -2.51
CA SER A 30 -11.86 -23.31 -2.02
C SER A 30 -11.80 -23.56 -0.51
N GLU A 31 -10.71 -23.19 0.17
CA GLU A 31 -10.49 -23.48 1.60
C GLU A 31 -10.31 -22.23 2.46
N LYS A 32 -9.73 -21.17 1.90
CA LYS A 32 -9.40 -19.94 2.64
C LYS A 32 -9.63 -18.71 1.77
N SER A 33 -9.74 -17.57 2.43
CA SER A 33 -9.73 -16.26 1.79
C SER A 33 -8.53 -15.45 2.28
N LEU A 34 -7.98 -14.61 1.42
CA LEU A 34 -6.93 -13.65 1.73
C LEU A 34 -7.51 -12.22 1.62
N LEU A 35 -7.36 -11.43 2.67
CA LEU A 35 -7.58 -10.00 2.64
C LEU A 35 -6.23 -9.30 2.48
N ILE A 36 -6.06 -8.55 1.42
CA ILE A 36 -4.91 -7.69 1.18
C ILE A 36 -5.30 -6.27 1.56
N ASP A 37 -4.61 -5.70 2.55
CA ASP A 37 -4.83 -4.42 3.20
C ASP A 37 -6.17 -4.32 3.95
N THR A 38 -6.19 -3.46 4.97
CA THR A 38 -7.33 -3.30 5.87
C THR A 38 -7.92 -1.89 5.83
N GLY A 39 -7.27 -0.97 5.11
CA GLY A 39 -7.69 0.42 5.04
C GLY A 39 -7.76 1.05 6.42
N TYR A 40 -8.69 1.98 6.61
CA TYR A 40 -8.98 2.56 7.93
C TYR A 40 -9.86 1.66 8.81
N GLY A 41 -10.27 0.49 8.33
CA GLY A 41 -11.06 -0.46 9.10
C GLY A 41 -12.47 0.01 9.45
N GLY A 42 -12.89 -0.32 10.66
CA GLY A 42 -14.19 -0.02 11.22
C GLY A 42 -15.20 -1.17 11.05
N GLU A 43 -16.25 -1.19 11.89
CA GLU A 43 -17.21 -2.29 11.92
C GLU A 43 -17.92 -2.56 10.58
N LYS A 44 -18.16 -1.50 9.81
CA LYS A 44 -18.82 -1.59 8.51
C LYS A 44 -17.92 -2.30 7.49
N PHE A 45 -16.63 -2.00 7.52
CA PHE A 45 -15.61 -2.68 6.74
C PHE A 45 -15.55 -4.15 7.12
N LEU A 46 -15.40 -4.45 8.43
CA LEU A 46 -15.34 -5.83 8.92
C LEU A 46 -16.57 -6.66 8.51
N ARG A 47 -17.79 -6.09 8.64
CA ARG A 47 -19.01 -6.77 8.17
C ARG A 47 -19.00 -7.03 6.67
N THR A 48 -18.48 -6.11 5.87
CA THR A 48 -18.37 -6.28 4.43
C THR A 48 -17.36 -7.40 4.09
N VAL A 49 -16.18 -7.37 4.71
CA VAL A 49 -15.16 -8.41 4.53
C VAL A 49 -15.71 -9.78 4.91
N LYS A 50 -16.35 -9.93 6.09
CA LYS A 50 -16.96 -11.20 6.53
C LYS A 50 -18.07 -11.72 5.60
N LYS A 51 -18.77 -10.83 4.89
CA LYS A 51 -19.77 -11.21 3.90
C LYS A 51 -19.13 -11.74 2.61
N LEU A 52 -17.99 -11.18 2.21
CA LEU A 52 -17.28 -11.56 1.00
C LEU A 52 -16.37 -12.76 1.22
N ALA A 53 -15.70 -12.82 2.37
CA ALA A 53 -14.82 -13.91 2.79
C ALA A 53 -15.59 -14.88 3.69
N SER A 54 -16.31 -15.82 3.11
CA SER A 54 -17.10 -16.85 3.84
C SER A 54 -16.25 -17.98 4.42
N LEU A 55 -14.98 -18.07 4.05
CA LEU A 55 -13.99 -19.06 4.45
C LEU A 55 -13.06 -18.51 5.53
N PRO A 56 -12.23 -19.35 6.19
CA PRO A 56 -11.19 -18.89 7.11
C PRO A 56 -10.34 -17.80 6.46
N LEU A 57 -10.21 -16.65 7.15
CA LEU A 57 -9.61 -15.44 6.61
C LEU A 57 -8.15 -15.29 7.05
N ILE A 58 -7.27 -15.10 6.07
CA ILE A 58 -5.90 -14.64 6.25
C ILE A 58 -5.88 -13.14 5.96
N VAL A 59 -5.12 -12.37 6.74
CA VAL A 59 -4.97 -10.93 6.55
C VAL A 59 -3.50 -10.60 6.35
N ALA A 60 -3.21 -9.83 5.30
CA ALA A 60 -1.85 -9.39 4.99
C ALA A 60 -1.86 -7.95 4.47
N ASN A 61 -0.80 -7.19 4.76
CA ASN A 61 -0.65 -5.83 4.26
C ASN A 61 0.42 -5.76 3.16
N THR A 62 0.17 -4.92 2.18
CA THR A 62 1.19 -4.53 1.20
C THR A 62 2.32 -3.76 1.88
N HIS A 63 1.99 -2.92 2.85
CA HIS A 63 2.90 -2.16 3.72
C HIS A 63 2.13 -1.56 4.91
N LEU A 64 2.82 -0.92 5.85
CA LEU A 64 2.21 -0.45 7.09
C LEU A 64 1.86 1.05 7.12
N HIS A 65 1.66 1.73 5.99
CA HIS A 65 1.05 3.06 6.06
C HIS A 65 -0.40 2.99 6.57
N PRO A 66 -0.86 4.05 7.26
CA PRO A 66 -2.13 4.03 7.98
C PRO A 66 -3.35 3.71 7.14
N ASP A 67 -3.38 4.21 5.92
CA ASP A 67 -4.48 3.99 4.98
C ASP A 67 -4.54 2.56 4.43
N HIS A 68 -3.50 1.75 4.68
CA HIS A 68 -3.43 0.33 4.36
C HIS A 68 -3.61 -0.57 5.59
N SER A 69 -3.23 -0.10 6.77
CA SER A 69 -3.05 -0.94 7.96
C SER A 69 -3.86 -0.51 9.18
N ASP A 70 -4.52 0.65 9.16
CA ASP A 70 -5.24 1.17 10.34
C ASP A 70 -6.40 0.27 10.79
N GLY A 71 -6.90 -0.58 9.88
CA GLY A 71 -7.92 -1.58 10.18
C GLY A 71 -7.39 -2.89 10.76
N ASN A 72 -6.07 -3.05 10.95
CA ASN A 72 -5.48 -4.29 11.46
C ASN A 72 -6.02 -4.70 12.84
N TYR A 73 -6.35 -3.74 13.68
CA TYR A 73 -6.94 -3.97 15.01
C TYR A 73 -8.24 -4.80 15.02
N LEU A 74 -8.85 -5.03 13.85
CA LEU A 74 -10.06 -5.83 13.68
C LEU A 74 -9.78 -7.33 13.58
N PHE A 75 -8.50 -7.72 13.48
CA PHE A 75 -8.06 -9.08 13.20
C PHE A 75 -7.02 -9.53 14.23
N ASP A 76 -6.97 -10.84 14.51
CA ASP A 76 -6.05 -11.37 15.52
C ASP A 76 -4.61 -11.47 15.00
N ARG A 77 -4.44 -11.74 13.70
CA ARG A 77 -3.13 -11.93 13.05
C ARG A 77 -3.07 -11.22 11.71
N VAL A 78 -1.94 -10.57 11.45
CA VAL A 78 -1.71 -9.84 10.20
C VAL A 78 -0.29 -10.11 9.72
N TYR A 79 -0.16 -10.54 8.46
CA TYR A 79 1.13 -10.73 7.81
C TYR A 79 1.63 -9.43 7.19
N VAL A 80 2.91 -9.12 7.40
CA VAL A 80 3.55 -7.89 6.89
C VAL A 80 4.97 -8.19 6.42
N GLY A 81 5.48 -7.41 5.50
CA GLY A 81 6.88 -7.52 5.08
C GLY A 81 7.81 -7.40 6.28
N ALA A 82 8.78 -8.32 6.40
CA ALA A 82 9.63 -8.42 7.59
C ALA A 82 10.32 -7.10 8.00
N PRO A 83 10.80 -6.24 7.07
CA PRO A 83 11.39 -4.95 7.44
C PRO A 83 10.41 -3.95 8.07
N ASP A 84 9.10 -4.10 7.83
CA ASP A 84 8.06 -3.25 8.42
C ASP A 84 7.53 -3.82 9.75
N LEU A 85 7.98 -5.00 10.19
CA LEU A 85 7.61 -5.56 11.48
C LEU A 85 8.02 -4.62 12.61
N PRO A 86 7.15 -4.35 13.59
CA PRO A 86 7.53 -3.65 14.79
C PRO A 86 8.67 -4.38 15.50
N GLU A 87 9.79 -3.73 15.71
CA GLU A 87 10.92 -4.32 16.46
C GLU A 87 10.42 -4.83 17.81
N ASN A 88 10.78 -6.07 18.15
CA ASN A 88 10.42 -6.75 19.40
C ASN A 88 8.93 -7.04 19.61
N GLY A 89 8.15 -7.20 18.56
CA GLY A 89 6.72 -7.51 18.71
C GLY A 89 5.96 -6.43 19.47
N MET A 90 6.33 -5.17 19.26
CA MET A 90 5.72 -4.05 19.97
C MET A 90 4.23 -3.95 19.68
N PRO A 91 3.40 -3.77 20.72
CA PRO A 91 1.97 -3.69 20.53
C PRO A 91 1.62 -2.50 19.62
N SER A 92 0.53 -2.62 18.92
CA SER A 92 -0.12 -1.64 18.03
C SER A 92 -0.13 -0.17 18.48
N ASN A 93 0.11 0.10 19.77
CA ASN A 93 0.29 1.44 20.34
C ASN A 93 1.36 2.29 19.63
N ILE A 94 2.35 1.66 19.02
CA ILE A 94 3.39 2.38 18.27
C ILE A 94 2.90 2.67 16.85
N LEU A 95 2.14 1.77 16.24
CA LEU A 95 1.49 2.05 14.97
C LEU A 95 0.47 3.20 15.13
N ALA A 96 -0.34 3.20 16.18
CA ALA A 96 -1.22 4.34 16.47
C ALA A 96 -0.44 5.64 16.73
N ARG A 97 0.72 5.58 17.37
CA ARG A 97 1.63 6.73 17.51
C ARG A 97 2.22 7.14 16.16
N SER A 98 2.67 6.20 15.34
CA SER A 98 3.20 6.50 14.01
C SER A 98 2.12 7.03 13.06
N VAL A 99 0.87 6.55 13.16
CA VAL A 99 -0.30 7.12 12.49
C VAL A 99 -0.53 8.56 12.93
N ALA A 100 -0.58 8.80 14.24
CA ALA A 100 -0.74 10.15 14.77
C ALA A 100 0.43 11.06 14.37
N ASP A 101 1.65 10.53 14.37
CA ASP A 101 2.85 11.27 13.97
C ASP A 101 2.88 11.49 12.46
N PHE A 102 2.43 10.55 11.65
CA PHE A 102 2.23 10.74 10.22
C PHE A 102 1.23 11.88 9.96
N TYR A 103 0.08 11.87 10.60
CA TYR A 103 -0.90 12.96 10.45
C TYR A 103 -0.38 14.29 10.99
N ARG A 104 0.42 14.31 12.05
CA ARG A 104 1.04 15.53 12.57
C ARG A 104 2.08 16.12 11.63
N THR A 105 2.78 15.26 10.89
CA THR A 105 3.87 15.67 9.99
C THR A 105 3.41 15.90 8.55
N HIS A 106 2.40 15.16 8.07
CA HIS A 106 2.02 15.12 6.67
C HIS A 106 0.62 15.67 6.36
N SER A 107 -0.19 15.99 7.39
CA SER A 107 -1.53 16.54 7.17
C SER A 107 -1.60 18.04 7.43
N SER A 108 -2.51 18.71 6.70
CA SER A 108 -2.92 20.10 6.98
C SER A 108 -3.87 20.21 8.18
N LEU A 109 -4.19 19.09 8.85
CA LEU A 109 -5.06 19.09 10.02
C LEU A 109 -4.40 19.76 11.22
N PRO A 110 -5.14 20.59 11.97
CA PRO A 110 -4.62 21.20 13.18
C PRO A 110 -4.14 20.13 14.18
N LYS A 111 -2.95 20.29 14.76
CA LYS A 111 -2.37 19.38 15.77
C LYS A 111 -3.33 19.08 16.93
N ALA A 112 -4.16 20.07 17.31
CA ALA A 112 -5.19 19.93 18.33
C ALA A 112 -6.30 18.93 17.94
N LEU A 113 -6.61 18.81 16.65
CA LEU A 113 -7.61 17.86 16.16
C LEU A 113 -7.08 16.43 16.20
N ILE A 114 -5.81 16.24 15.88
CA ILE A 114 -5.12 14.93 15.95
C ILE A 114 -5.05 14.45 17.41
N ALA A 115 -4.61 15.33 18.34
CA ALA A 115 -4.60 15.03 19.77
C ALA A 115 -6.00 14.71 20.33
N LYS A 116 -7.04 15.33 19.78
CA LYS A 116 -8.43 15.05 20.15
C LYS A 116 -8.88 13.70 19.63
N ALA A 117 -8.47 13.33 18.42
CA ALA A 117 -8.75 12.02 17.82
C ALA A 117 -8.10 10.89 18.62
N GLU A 118 -6.86 11.06 19.08
CA GLU A 118 -6.18 10.14 20.01
C GLU A 118 -6.95 10.01 21.32
N LYS A 119 -7.31 11.14 21.94
CA LYS A 119 -8.04 11.17 23.22
C LYS A 119 -9.41 10.49 23.17
N PHE A 120 -10.09 10.54 22.03
CA PHE A 120 -11.40 9.92 21.82
C PHE A 120 -11.32 8.51 21.24
N GLY A 121 -10.11 7.91 21.13
CA GLY A 121 -9.94 6.55 20.64
C GLY A 121 -10.39 6.37 19.18
N ILE A 122 -10.40 7.45 18.41
CA ILE A 122 -10.64 7.40 16.96
C ILE A 122 -9.45 6.71 16.28
N ILE A 123 -8.25 6.91 16.82
CA ILE A 123 -7.07 6.10 16.53
C ILE A 123 -7.14 4.91 17.49
N ARG A 124 -7.48 3.75 16.97
CA ARG A 124 -7.72 2.55 17.77
C ARG A 124 -6.52 1.62 17.69
N THR A 125 -6.19 1.02 18.84
CA THR A 125 -5.16 -0.02 18.94
C THR A 125 -5.84 -1.35 19.16
N GLY A 126 -5.44 -2.37 18.45
CA GLY A 126 -5.86 -3.75 18.63
C GLY A 126 -4.85 -4.56 19.45
N LYS A 127 -5.08 -5.87 19.48
CA LYS A 127 -4.16 -6.86 20.06
C LYS A 127 -3.63 -7.80 18.98
N GLU A 128 -3.62 -7.32 17.74
CA GLU A 128 -3.17 -8.08 16.60
C GLU A 128 -1.70 -8.50 16.76
N GLU A 129 -1.45 -9.73 16.39
CA GLU A 129 -0.11 -10.29 16.25
C GLU A 129 0.39 -10.03 14.82
N TYR A 130 1.52 -9.36 14.69
CA TYR A 130 2.18 -9.17 13.41
C TYR A 130 3.10 -10.35 13.10
N LEU A 131 2.93 -10.93 11.93
CA LEU A 131 3.69 -12.09 11.45
C LEU A 131 4.51 -11.70 10.22
N PRO A 132 5.71 -12.27 10.02
CA PRO A 132 6.47 -12.05 8.80
C PRO A 132 5.72 -12.62 7.60
N MET A 133 5.80 -11.91 6.46
CA MET A 133 5.20 -12.32 5.21
C MET A 133 5.78 -13.66 4.75
N PRO A 134 4.96 -14.70 4.50
CA PRO A 134 5.43 -15.94 3.91
C PRO A 134 5.69 -15.75 2.42
N GLU A 135 6.39 -16.70 1.79
CA GLU A 135 6.61 -16.68 0.33
C GLU A 135 5.34 -16.85 -0.48
N LYS A 136 4.32 -17.49 0.09
CA LYS A 136 3.03 -17.70 -0.58
C LYS A 136 1.90 -18.00 0.40
N PHE A 137 0.68 -17.77 -0.07
CA PHE A 137 -0.57 -18.17 0.58
C PHE A 137 -1.29 -19.21 -0.28
N GLU A 138 -1.51 -20.40 0.29
CA GLU A 138 -2.32 -21.45 -0.32
C GLU A 138 -3.77 -21.33 0.15
N LEU A 139 -4.69 -21.05 -0.78
CA LEU A 139 -6.09 -20.77 -0.48
C LEU A 139 -7.03 -21.94 -0.84
N GLY A 140 -6.48 -23.05 -1.33
CA GLY A 140 -7.23 -24.16 -1.91
C GLY A 140 -7.55 -23.90 -3.40
N GLY A 141 -6.75 -24.54 -4.29
CA GLY A 141 -6.87 -24.35 -5.74
C GLY A 141 -6.51 -22.92 -6.25
N ARG A 142 -5.99 -22.07 -5.37
CA ARG A 142 -5.47 -20.73 -5.67
C ARG A 142 -4.25 -20.46 -4.82
N THR A 143 -3.14 -20.18 -5.45
CA THR A 143 -1.88 -19.76 -4.81
C THR A 143 -1.66 -18.27 -5.07
N VAL A 144 -1.36 -17.53 -4.02
CA VAL A 144 -0.93 -16.13 -4.10
C VAL A 144 0.49 -16.03 -3.57
N CYS A 145 1.46 -15.86 -4.45
CA CYS A 145 2.86 -15.67 -4.08
C CYS A 145 3.10 -14.25 -3.60
N THR A 146 4.13 -14.05 -2.79
CA THR A 146 4.53 -12.74 -2.29
C THR A 146 5.94 -12.42 -2.77
N LEU A 147 6.18 -11.17 -3.11
CA LEU A 147 7.47 -10.71 -3.62
C LEU A 147 7.83 -9.37 -2.94
N ALA A 148 8.98 -9.34 -2.28
CA ALA A 148 9.46 -8.10 -1.65
C ALA A 148 9.75 -7.04 -2.73
N CYS A 149 9.23 -5.83 -2.52
CA CYS A 149 9.43 -4.68 -3.40
C CYS A 149 9.73 -3.44 -2.55
N PRO A 150 10.89 -3.40 -1.86
CA PRO A 150 11.24 -2.28 -1.01
C PRO A 150 11.38 -0.99 -1.82
N GLY A 151 11.01 0.15 -1.21
CA GLY A 151 11.17 1.45 -1.89
C GLY A 151 10.25 2.52 -1.35
N HIS A 152 8.94 2.32 -1.40
CA HIS A 152 7.96 3.18 -0.75
C HIS A 152 8.03 3.04 0.78
N THR A 153 8.03 1.80 1.28
CA THR A 153 8.56 1.40 2.60
C THR A 153 9.55 0.24 2.44
N PRO A 154 10.38 -0.06 3.44
CA PRO A 154 11.31 -1.19 3.40
C PRO A 154 10.61 -2.54 3.28
N GLY A 155 9.43 -2.70 3.89
CA GLY A 155 8.66 -3.95 3.92
C GLY A 155 7.59 -4.07 2.85
N CYS A 156 7.56 -3.17 1.86
CA CYS A 156 6.60 -3.27 0.76
C CYS A 156 6.64 -4.65 0.08
N THR A 157 5.45 -5.20 -0.16
CA THR A 157 5.26 -6.54 -0.71
C THR A 157 4.23 -6.51 -1.84
N LEU A 158 4.56 -7.13 -2.96
CA LEU A 158 3.63 -7.44 -4.05
C LEU A 158 2.96 -8.78 -3.78
N PHE A 159 1.69 -8.90 -4.13
CA PHE A 159 0.96 -10.17 -4.11
C PHE A 159 0.68 -10.61 -5.54
N LEU A 160 1.15 -11.79 -5.89
CA LEU A 160 1.16 -12.34 -7.23
C LEU A 160 0.14 -13.48 -7.33
N ASP A 161 -0.99 -13.23 -7.94
CA ASP A 161 -2.06 -14.21 -8.16
C ASP A 161 -1.87 -14.86 -9.54
N GLU A 162 -1.29 -16.04 -9.55
CA GLU A 162 -0.98 -16.76 -10.76
C GLU A 162 -2.24 -17.18 -11.54
N ARG A 163 -3.34 -17.47 -10.82
CA ARG A 163 -4.60 -17.90 -11.44
C ARG A 163 -5.22 -16.77 -12.27
N ASP A 164 -5.30 -15.59 -11.71
CA ASP A 164 -5.96 -14.45 -12.36
C ASP A 164 -4.95 -13.57 -13.16
N LYS A 165 -3.67 -13.99 -13.23
CA LYS A 165 -2.56 -13.26 -13.85
C LYS A 165 -2.50 -11.80 -13.36
N ALA A 166 -2.67 -11.59 -12.07
CA ALA A 166 -2.81 -10.29 -11.45
C ALA A 166 -1.77 -10.04 -10.35
N VAL A 167 -1.23 -8.82 -10.33
CA VAL A 167 -0.36 -8.31 -9.27
C VAL A 167 -1.12 -7.29 -8.44
N TYR A 168 -1.13 -7.44 -7.11
CA TYR A 168 -1.66 -6.44 -6.19
C TYR A 168 -0.46 -5.72 -5.53
N ALA A 169 -0.29 -4.47 -5.88
CA ALA A 169 0.97 -3.75 -5.66
C ALA A 169 0.91 -2.70 -4.53
N GLY A 170 -0.26 -2.47 -3.93
CA GLY A 170 -0.38 -1.40 -2.93
C GLY A 170 0.11 -0.05 -3.50
N ASP A 171 1.01 0.59 -2.78
CA ASP A 171 1.61 1.88 -3.16
C ASP A 171 3.04 1.76 -3.70
N THR A 172 3.51 0.53 -3.96
CA THR A 172 4.84 0.32 -4.54
C THR A 172 4.97 0.94 -5.93
N ILE A 173 3.85 1.14 -6.62
CA ILE A 173 3.75 1.79 -7.92
C ILE A 173 2.42 2.55 -7.98
N ASN A 174 2.45 3.82 -8.36
CA ASN A 174 1.28 4.68 -8.27
C ASN A 174 1.44 5.88 -9.22
N PRO A 175 0.38 6.34 -9.93
CA PRO A 175 0.42 7.58 -10.69
C PRO A 175 0.71 8.83 -9.86
N ALA A 176 0.48 8.74 -8.54
CA ALA A 176 0.81 9.77 -7.56
C ALA A 176 1.75 9.19 -6.50
N PHE A 177 2.97 8.82 -6.90
CA PHE A 177 3.92 8.07 -6.08
C PHE A 177 4.60 8.94 -5.01
N TRP A 178 4.61 8.48 -3.79
CA TRP A 178 5.21 9.16 -2.64
C TRP A 178 6.52 8.47 -2.23
N ALA A 179 7.65 9.15 -2.47
CA ALA A 179 8.99 8.71 -2.12
C ALA A 179 9.65 9.59 -1.04
N PHE A 180 8.86 10.32 -0.25
CA PHE A 180 9.37 11.29 0.72
C PHE A 180 9.26 10.85 2.18
N THR A 181 9.09 9.58 2.45
CA THR A 181 9.23 9.08 3.83
C THR A 181 10.70 8.89 4.17
N ALA A 182 11.03 8.95 5.46
CA ALA A 182 12.43 8.79 5.91
C ALA A 182 13.04 7.43 5.54
N GLN A 183 12.21 6.45 5.18
CA GLN A 183 12.59 5.09 4.84
C GLN A 183 12.50 4.80 3.34
N SER A 184 12.03 5.75 2.53
CA SER A 184 11.94 5.57 1.09
C SER A 184 13.32 5.55 0.45
N LEU A 185 13.49 4.68 -0.55
CA LEU A 185 14.72 4.64 -1.36
C LEU A 185 14.83 5.89 -2.25
N THR A 186 16.04 6.13 -2.75
CA THR A 186 16.21 7.07 -3.87
C THR A 186 15.46 6.58 -5.10
N LEU A 187 15.06 7.49 -5.98
CA LEU A 187 14.29 7.13 -7.19
C LEU A 187 15.07 6.18 -8.10
N ALA A 188 16.40 6.36 -8.21
CA ALA A 188 17.27 5.48 -8.98
C ALA A 188 17.31 4.06 -8.39
N SER A 189 17.54 3.94 -7.07
CA SER A 189 17.54 2.64 -6.38
C SER A 189 16.20 1.95 -6.47
N TYR A 190 15.10 2.72 -6.42
CA TYR A 190 13.77 2.16 -6.56
C TYR A 190 13.48 1.65 -7.98
N ALA A 191 13.96 2.37 -9.00
CA ALA A 191 13.90 1.89 -10.38
C ALA A 191 14.70 0.59 -10.55
N ASP A 192 15.86 0.43 -9.88
CA ASP A 192 16.64 -0.81 -9.90
C ASP A 192 15.90 -1.98 -9.25
N VAL A 193 15.19 -1.75 -8.14
CA VAL A 193 14.31 -2.76 -7.53
C VAL A 193 13.30 -3.27 -8.54
N TRP A 194 12.53 -2.37 -9.17
CA TRP A 194 11.51 -2.76 -10.15
C TRP A 194 12.10 -3.45 -11.38
N GLU A 195 13.26 -3.00 -11.86
CA GLU A 195 13.96 -3.65 -12.98
C GLU A 195 14.38 -5.08 -12.62
N GLY A 196 14.86 -5.29 -11.39
CA GLY A 196 15.22 -6.62 -10.87
C GLY A 196 14.06 -7.58 -10.76
N LEU A 197 12.82 -7.08 -10.58
CA LEU A 197 11.62 -7.91 -10.42
C LEU A 197 10.94 -8.29 -11.76
N LYS A 198 11.41 -7.79 -12.88
CA LYS A 198 10.76 -8.04 -14.18
C LYS A 198 10.65 -9.50 -14.56
N ALA A 199 11.65 -10.31 -14.20
CA ALA A 199 11.65 -11.73 -14.51
C ALA A 199 10.55 -12.49 -13.76
N GLU A 200 10.36 -12.20 -12.48
CA GLU A 200 9.32 -12.79 -11.63
C GLU A 200 7.93 -12.28 -12.01
N LEU A 201 7.83 -11.08 -12.56
CA LEU A 201 6.58 -10.48 -13.02
C LEU A 201 6.23 -10.88 -14.47
N ALA A 202 7.10 -11.60 -15.16
CA ALA A 202 6.84 -12.08 -16.51
C ALA A 202 5.64 -13.06 -16.52
N GLY A 203 4.68 -12.80 -17.39
CA GLY A 203 3.46 -13.62 -17.49
C GLY A 203 2.28 -13.13 -16.68
N PHE A 204 2.43 -12.10 -15.85
CA PHE A 204 1.30 -11.34 -15.30
C PHE A 204 0.80 -10.32 -16.30
N GLU A 205 -0.50 -10.07 -16.29
CA GLU A 205 -1.17 -9.23 -17.28
C GLU A 205 -1.70 -7.92 -16.69
N LYS A 206 -2.05 -7.94 -15.40
CA LYS A 206 -2.75 -6.87 -14.72
C LYS A 206 -2.02 -6.48 -13.44
N ILE A 207 -1.97 -5.18 -13.17
CA ILE A 207 -1.50 -4.64 -11.91
C ILE A 207 -2.59 -3.80 -11.26
N TYR A 208 -3.00 -4.20 -10.06
CA TYR A 208 -3.91 -3.45 -9.21
C TYR A 208 -3.08 -2.59 -8.24
N ILE A 209 -3.33 -1.30 -8.27
CA ILE A 209 -2.64 -0.31 -7.46
C ILE A 209 -3.63 0.29 -6.48
N SER A 210 -3.18 0.66 -5.31
CA SER A 210 -3.98 1.49 -4.41
C SER A 210 -4.24 2.86 -5.04
N HIS A 211 -5.29 3.52 -4.61
CA HIS A 211 -5.72 4.83 -5.13
C HIS A 211 -6.07 4.87 -6.63
N HIS A 212 -6.21 3.72 -7.28
CA HIS A 212 -6.61 3.62 -8.69
C HIS A 212 -7.78 2.65 -8.88
N PHE A 213 -8.80 3.04 -9.67
CA PHE A 213 -10.08 2.30 -9.73
C PHE A 213 -10.09 1.09 -10.66
N LYS A 214 -9.11 0.97 -11.52
CA LYS A 214 -9.03 -0.08 -12.55
C LYS A 214 -7.63 -0.68 -12.56
N PRO A 215 -7.49 -1.94 -12.93
CA PRO A 215 -6.16 -2.48 -13.17
C PRO A 215 -5.52 -1.75 -14.36
N LEU A 216 -4.21 -1.63 -14.30
CA LEU A 216 -3.38 -1.23 -15.43
C LEU A 216 -2.74 -2.50 -16.02
N ASP A 217 -2.29 -2.44 -17.26
CA ASP A 217 -1.45 -3.50 -17.82
C ASP A 217 -0.01 -3.40 -17.29
N MET A 218 0.76 -4.47 -17.40
CA MET A 218 2.13 -4.53 -16.86
C MET A 218 3.10 -3.55 -17.52
N GLY A 219 2.81 -3.04 -18.71
CA GLY A 219 3.59 -1.97 -19.35
C GLY A 219 3.60 -0.66 -18.55
N TYR A 220 2.69 -0.52 -17.58
CA TYR A 220 2.73 0.60 -16.65
C TYR A 220 3.99 0.56 -15.77
N ALA A 221 4.48 -0.62 -15.40
CA ALA A 221 5.72 -0.77 -14.64
C ALA A 221 6.94 -0.25 -15.43
N ASP A 222 7.01 -0.54 -16.73
CA ASP A 222 8.07 -0.02 -17.58
C ASP A 222 8.03 1.52 -17.69
N ALA A 223 6.84 2.07 -17.89
CA ALA A 223 6.65 3.52 -17.93
C ALA A 223 7.01 4.20 -16.60
N PHE A 224 6.71 3.53 -15.48
CA PHE A 224 7.05 4.01 -14.15
C PHE A 224 8.57 4.00 -13.91
N ILE A 225 9.25 2.91 -14.24
CA ILE A 225 10.73 2.80 -14.16
C ILE A 225 11.38 3.91 -15.00
N GLU A 226 10.93 4.08 -16.25
CA GLU A 226 11.43 5.13 -17.13
C GLU A 226 11.21 6.52 -16.51
N ASN A 227 10.03 6.76 -15.92
CA ASN A 227 9.75 8.01 -15.23
C ASN A 227 10.76 8.26 -14.12
N LEU A 228 10.95 7.30 -13.20
CA LEU A 228 11.89 7.42 -12.08
C LEU A 228 13.32 7.73 -12.55
N ARG A 229 13.78 7.06 -13.62
CA ARG A 229 15.14 7.22 -14.14
C ARG A 229 15.38 8.54 -14.88
N THR A 230 14.33 9.17 -15.36
CA THR A 230 14.44 10.38 -16.20
C THR A 230 14.12 11.67 -15.47
N LEU A 231 13.61 11.62 -14.26
CA LEU A 231 13.40 12.80 -13.42
C LEU A 231 14.75 13.44 -13.06
N ARG A 232 14.76 14.77 -13.00
CA ARG A 232 15.91 15.57 -12.58
C ARG A 232 15.51 16.50 -11.44
N ALA A 233 16.40 16.72 -10.48
CA ALA A 233 16.14 17.60 -9.35
C ALA A 233 15.68 19.00 -9.76
N ALA A 234 16.19 19.52 -10.89
CA ALA A 234 15.82 20.81 -11.46
C ALA A 234 14.37 20.90 -11.98
N ASP A 235 13.72 19.75 -12.27
CA ASP A 235 12.37 19.70 -12.81
C ASP A 235 11.30 19.77 -11.70
N GLY A 236 11.72 19.64 -10.44
CA GLY A 236 10.84 19.64 -9.28
C GLY A 236 10.24 21.00 -9.00
N LYS A 237 8.98 21.00 -8.55
CA LYS A 237 8.29 22.18 -8.03
C LYS A 237 7.95 21.98 -6.55
N PRO A 238 8.06 23.02 -5.70
CA PRO A 238 7.70 22.91 -4.30
C PRO A 238 6.29 22.36 -4.13
N SER A 239 6.14 21.37 -3.26
CA SER A 239 4.86 20.77 -2.90
C SER A 239 4.28 21.47 -1.67
N PHE A 240 2.94 21.43 -1.53
CA PHE A 240 2.27 21.81 -0.30
C PHE A 240 2.41 20.75 0.81
N ILE A 241 2.85 19.54 0.47
CA ILE A 241 3.10 18.45 1.43
C ILE A 241 4.41 18.73 2.14
N LYS A 242 4.41 18.59 3.46
CA LYS A 242 5.61 18.67 4.28
C LYS A 242 6.05 17.26 4.65
N GLY A 243 7.27 16.91 4.30
CA GLY A 243 7.89 15.66 4.73
C GLY A 243 8.28 15.65 6.21
N GLY A 244 8.71 14.50 6.69
CA GLY A 244 9.20 14.32 8.07
C GLY A 244 10.63 14.81 8.32
N THR A 245 11.30 15.33 7.29
CA THR A 245 12.66 15.87 7.36
C THR A 245 12.66 17.40 7.26
N LEU A 246 13.83 18.02 7.43
CA LEU A 246 14.01 19.48 7.21
C LEU A 246 14.00 19.84 5.72
N GLU A 247 14.18 18.86 4.83
CA GLU A 247 14.20 19.09 3.39
C GLU A 247 12.75 19.24 2.87
N PRO A 248 12.46 20.23 2.00
CA PRO A 248 11.14 20.41 1.44
C PRO A 248 10.82 19.30 0.43
N VAL A 249 9.56 18.83 0.43
CA VAL A 249 9.07 17.88 -0.57
C VAL A 249 8.77 18.60 -1.87
N TYR A 250 9.23 18.06 -2.98
CA TYR A 250 8.97 18.54 -4.33
C TYR A 250 8.07 17.57 -5.08
N ILE A 251 7.30 18.09 -6.02
CA ILE A 251 6.53 17.31 -6.97
C ILE A 251 7.20 17.34 -8.33
N TYR A 252 7.42 16.18 -8.90
CA TYR A 252 7.96 15.93 -10.23
C TYR A 252 6.85 15.34 -11.08
N LYS A 253 6.56 15.94 -12.24
CA LYS A 253 5.48 15.47 -13.12
C LYS A 253 6.03 15.12 -14.49
N LYS A 254 5.59 13.99 -15.00
CA LYS A 254 5.84 13.55 -16.38
C LYS A 254 4.55 13.05 -16.99
N TYR A 255 4.30 13.39 -18.23
CA TYR A 255 3.17 12.89 -18.98
C TYR A 255 3.59 11.65 -19.77
N ASN A 256 2.78 10.60 -19.68
CA ASN A 256 2.90 9.42 -20.52
C ASN A 256 1.69 9.34 -21.45
N ALA A 257 1.92 9.15 -22.75
CA ALA A 257 0.86 9.16 -23.77
C ALA A 257 -0.20 8.06 -23.55
N LYS A 258 0.18 6.93 -22.96
CA LYS A 258 -0.72 5.81 -22.68
C LYS A 258 -1.38 5.90 -21.29
N TYR A 259 -0.64 6.35 -20.28
CA TYR A 259 -1.06 6.27 -18.89
C TYR A 259 -1.40 7.62 -18.25
N GLY A 260 -1.22 8.71 -18.99
CA GLY A 260 -1.51 10.06 -18.52
C GLY A 260 -0.43 10.64 -17.61
N ASP A 261 -0.84 11.50 -16.68
CA ASP A 261 0.08 12.15 -15.76
C ASP A 261 0.62 11.17 -14.72
N MET A 262 1.93 11.16 -14.57
CA MET A 262 2.68 10.43 -13.55
C MET A 262 3.39 11.46 -12.68
N ALA A 263 3.05 11.50 -11.39
CA ALA A 263 3.63 12.44 -10.45
C ALA A 263 4.39 11.70 -9.34
N VAL A 264 5.56 12.21 -8.98
CA VAL A 264 6.37 11.70 -7.89
C VAL A 264 6.58 12.83 -6.88
N TRP A 265 6.30 12.57 -5.62
CA TRP A 265 6.64 13.44 -4.52
C TRP A 265 7.88 12.89 -3.83
N ALA A 266 8.96 13.64 -3.87
CA ALA A 266 10.25 13.23 -3.32
C ALA A 266 11.00 14.42 -2.74
N TYR A 267 12.00 14.14 -1.93
CA TYR A 267 13.02 15.14 -1.60
C TYR A 267 13.96 15.33 -2.79
N PRO A 268 14.45 16.55 -3.06
CA PRO A 268 15.45 16.78 -4.10
C PRO A 268 16.67 15.86 -4.00
N SER A 269 17.10 15.55 -2.78
CA SER A 269 18.20 14.61 -2.51
C SER A 269 17.95 13.16 -2.96
N GLN A 270 16.69 12.78 -3.19
CA GLN A 270 16.32 11.44 -3.67
C GLN A 270 16.27 11.34 -5.21
N VAL A 271 16.31 12.49 -5.89
CA VAL A 271 16.25 12.58 -7.35
C VAL A 271 17.67 12.73 -7.89
N GLY A 272 18.07 11.84 -8.77
CA GLY A 272 19.42 11.81 -9.36
C GLY A 272 19.69 12.89 -10.40
#